data_83d518d01ddf8d7ee9f59539169a153c
#
_entry.id   83d518d01ddf8d7ee9f59539169a153c
#
_cell.length_a   1.000
_cell.length_b   1.000
_cell.length_c   1.000
_cell.angle_alpha   90.00
_cell.angle_beta   90.00
_cell.angle_gamma   90.00
#
_symmetry.space_group_name_H-M   'P 1'
#
loop_
_entity.id
_entity.type
_entity.pdbx_description
1 polymer ?
#
loop_
_entity_poly.entity_id
_entity_poly.type
_entity_poly.pdbx_seq_one_letter_code
_entity_poly.pdbx_strand_id
1 'polypeptide(L)'
;MLDLLPLFLKASLAASVVVAATMAAERSGPFWGALITSLPVSIGPIYVVLAMDASAHFISQGLLSSLATNVSTICFLVAAALAATRAGLAATVALAIVTWIVATALIHQIDWSPLYASLLNMAALVVALAILHQWVRPGGAAPAPQRWFDLPLRALL
;
A
#
# COMPACT_ATOMS: atom_id res chain seq x y z
N MET A 1 -26.02 -10.17 -19.69
CA MET A 1 -25.44 -8.89 -20.15
C MET A 1 -24.65 -8.33 -19.02
N LEU A 2 -23.39 -7.99 -19.25
CA LEU A 2 -22.61 -7.29 -18.21
C LEU A 2 -23.23 -5.89 -18.07
N ASP A 3 -23.82 -5.63 -16.91
CA ASP A 3 -24.35 -4.32 -16.60
C ASP A 3 -23.18 -3.34 -16.42
N LEU A 4 -22.77 -2.70 -17.51
CA LEU A 4 -21.64 -1.78 -17.54
C LEU A 4 -21.88 -0.54 -16.65
N LEU A 5 -23.15 -0.16 -16.46
CA LEU A 5 -23.49 1.01 -15.65
C LEU A 5 -23.10 0.87 -14.17
N PRO A 6 -23.44 -0.23 -13.46
CA PRO A 6 -22.97 -0.43 -12.08
C PRO A 6 -21.45 -0.50 -12.00
N LEU A 7 -20.78 -1.15 -12.95
CA LEU A 7 -19.33 -1.21 -12.99
C LEU A 7 -18.69 0.17 -13.13
N PHE A 8 -19.22 1.00 -14.03
CA PHE A 8 -18.75 2.36 -14.23
C PHE A 8 -18.97 3.24 -12.99
N LEU A 9 -20.12 3.11 -12.32
CA LEU A 9 -20.41 3.85 -11.08
C LEU A 9 -19.46 3.42 -9.94
N LYS A 10 -19.20 2.12 -9.79
CA LYS A 10 -18.26 1.60 -8.79
C LYS A 10 -16.82 2.08 -9.06
N ALA A 11 -16.38 2.03 -10.30
CA ALA A 11 -15.05 2.49 -10.70
C ALA A 11 -14.88 4.02 -10.50
N SER A 12 -15.90 4.81 -10.87
CA SER A 12 -15.85 6.27 -10.70
C SER A 12 -15.86 6.68 -9.22
N LEU A 13 -16.58 5.96 -8.37
CA LEU A 13 -16.55 6.19 -6.92
C LEU A 13 -15.15 5.92 -6.35
N ALA A 14 -14.55 4.77 -6.68
CA ALA A 14 -13.21 4.43 -6.22
C ALA A 14 -12.16 5.45 -6.71
N ALA A 15 -12.20 5.83 -7.98
CA ALA A 15 -11.31 6.84 -8.55
C ALA A 15 -11.46 8.20 -7.85
N SER A 16 -12.70 8.62 -7.58
CA SER A 16 -12.98 9.90 -6.91
C SER A 16 -12.37 9.94 -5.50
N VAL A 17 -12.46 8.85 -4.74
CA VAL A 17 -11.86 8.77 -3.39
C VAL A 17 -10.34 8.85 -3.45
N VAL A 18 -9.71 8.13 -4.40
CA VAL A 18 -8.25 8.15 -4.58
C VAL A 18 -7.77 9.56 -4.96
N VAL A 19 -8.45 10.21 -5.91
CA VAL A 19 -8.13 11.59 -6.33
C VAL A 19 -8.30 12.56 -5.17
N ALA A 20 -9.41 12.48 -4.43
CA ALA A 20 -9.65 13.35 -3.28
C ALA A 20 -8.57 13.18 -2.18
N ALA A 21 -8.19 11.94 -1.87
CA ALA A 21 -7.14 11.66 -0.91
C ALA A 21 -5.77 12.16 -1.38
N THR A 22 -5.45 12.00 -2.67
CA THR A 22 -4.20 12.52 -3.24
C THR A 22 -4.16 14.05 -3.15
N MET A 23 -5.24 14.73 -3.51
CA MET A 23 -5.34 16.19 -3.39
C MET A 23 -5.23 16.67 -1.94
N ALA A 24 -5.86 15.95 -1.00
CA ALA A 24 -5.73 16.23 0.41
C ALA A 24 -4.28 16.06 0.90
N ALA A 25 -3.60 15.00 0.50
CA ALA A 25 -2.20 14.74 0.83
C ALA A 25 -1.28 15.86 0.31
N GLU A 26 -1.46 16.29 -0.93
CA GLU A 26 -0.67 17.35 -1.56
C GLU A 26 -0.84 18.71 -0.88
N ARG A 27 -2.04 19.01 -0.37
CA ARG A 27 -2.34 20.28 0.32
C ARG A 27 -1.97 20.30 1.80
N SER A 28 -1.79 19.15 2.41
CA SER A 28 -1.59 19.01 3.87
C SER A 28 -0.13 19.19 4.33
N GLY A 29 0.79 19.45 3.41
CA GLY A 29 2.22 19.56 3.71
C GLY A 29 2.94 18.22 3.86
N PRO A 30 4.29 18.21 3.98
CA PRO A 30 5.10 17.00 3.85
C PRO A 30 4.77 15.89 4.87
N PHE A 31 4.52 16.26 6.12
CA PHE A 31 4.23 15.28 7.18
C PHE A 31 2.85 14.64 7.02
N TRP A 32 1.82 15.47 6.90
CA TRP A 32 0.44 14.99 6.73
C TRP A 32 0.23 14.33 5.37
N GLY A 33 0.89 14.86 4.33
CA GLY A 33 0.89 14.25 3.00
C GLY A 33 1.46 12.84 3.03
N ALA A 34 2.62 12.61 3.66
CA ALA A 34 3.20 11.30 3.83
C ALA A 34 2.29 10.36 4.64
N LEU A 35 1.65 10.87 5.69
CA LEU A 35 0.71 10.08 6.49
C LEU A 35 -0.51 9.64 5.68
N ILE A 36 -1.14 10.56 4.95
CA ILE A 36 -2.31 10.26 4.10
C ILE A 36 -1.96 9.27 3.00
N THR A 37 -0.81 9.44 2.33
CA THR A 37 -0.37 8.53 1.26
C THR A 37 0.07 7.16 1.78
N SER A 38 0.46 7.05 3.05
CA SER A 38 0.76 5.76 3.68
C SER A 38 -0.50 4.97 4.06
N LEU A 39 -1.65 5.63 4.16
CA LEU A 39 -2.92 4.93 4.38
C LEU A 39 -3.33 4.20 3.10
N PRO A 40 -3.85 2.97 3.20
CA PRO A 40 -4.35 2.24 2.04
C PRO A 40 -5.71 2.79 1.60
N VAL A 41 -5.71 4.03 1.09
CA VAL A 41 -6.93 4.80 0.75
C VAL A 41 -7.78 4.11 -0.31
N SER A 42 -7.16 3.35 -1.21
CA SER A 42 -7.86 2.57 -2.22
C SER A 42 -8.59 1.35 -1.65
N ILE A 43 -8.17 0.83 -0.51
CA ILE A 43 -8.76 -0.37 0.09
C ILE A 43 -10.19 -0.10 0.59
N GLY A 44 -10.43 1.05 1.21
CA GLY A 44 -11.75 1.42 1.72
C GLY A 44 -12.87 1.33 0.67
N PRO A 45 -12.77 2.07 -0.45
CA PRO A 45 -13.74 2.01 -1.54
C PRO A 45 -13.92 0.60 -2.13
N ILE A 46 -12.84 -0.17 -2.27
CA ILE A 46 -12.90 -1.55 -2.76
C ILE A 46 -13.76 -2.42 -1.84
N TYR A 47 -13.55 -2.34 -0.53
CA TYR A 47 -14.36 -3.11 0.44
C TYR A 47 -15.82 -2.64 0.52
N VAL A 48 -16.09 -1.33 0.35
CA VAL A 48 -17.47 -0.83 0.26
C VAL A 48 -18.17 -1.42 -0.96
N VAL A 49 -17.53 -1.39 -2.13
CA VAL A 49 -18.07 -2.00 -3.35
C VAL A 49 -18.25 -3.52 -3.19
N LEU A 50 -17.29 -4.18 -2.57
CA LEU A 50 -17.34 -5.62 -2.34
C LEU A 50 -18.47 -6.00 -1.36
N ALA A 51 -18.75 -5.15 -0.36
CA ALA A 51 -19.83 -5.35 0.60
C ALA A 51 -21.22 -5.31 -0.02
N MET A 52 -21.36 -4.75 -1.23
CA MET A 52 -22.64 -4.75 -1.94
C MET A 52 -22.97 -6.12 -2.57
N ASP A 53 -21.95 -6.92 -2.89
CA ASP A 53 -22.10 -8.16 -3.67
C ASP A 53 -21.58 -9.41 -2.93
N ALA A 54 -20.75 -9.25 -1.89
CA ALA A 54 -20.09 -10.36 -1.22
C ALA A 54 -20.61 -10.59 0.23
N SER A 55 -20.47 -11.81 0.71
CA SER A 55 -20.86 -12.15 2.09
C SER A 55 -19.92 -11.50 3.12
N ALA A 56 -20.44 -11.18 4.31
CA ALA A 56 -19.65 -10.64 5.41
C ALA A 56 -18.47 -11.55 5.79
N HIS A 57 -18.64 -12.87 5.68
CA HIS A 57 -17.57 -13.84 5.93
C HIS A 57 -16.43 -13.69 4.92
N PHE A 58 -16.73 -13.59 3.63
CA PHE A 58 -15.74 -13.38 2.58
C PHE A 58 -14.95 -12.08 2.80
N ILE A 59 -15.65 -11.00 3.15
CA ILE A 59 -15.03 -9.69 3.42
C ILE A 59 -14.11 -9.78 4.64
N SER A 60 -14.56 -10.40 5.74
CA SER A 60 -13.75 -10.53 6.96
C SER A 60 -12.48 -11.35 6.73
N GLN A 61 -12.54 -12.41 5.96
CA GLN A 61 -11.37 -13.21 5.57
C GLN A 61 -10.43 -12.42 4.66
N GLY A 62 -10.97 -11.68 3.70
CA GLY A 62 -10.18 -10.82 2.82
C GLY A 62 -9.46 -9.70 3.58
N LEU A 63 -10.11 -9.07 4.55
CA LEU A 63 -9.51 -8.06 5.42
C LEU A 63 -8.38 -8.64 6.26
N LEU A 64 -8.60 -9.80 6.87
CA LEU A 64 -7.58 -10.47 7.67
C LEU A 64 -6.36 -10.87 6.83
N SER A 65 -6.59 -11.44 5.66
CA SER A 65 -5.52 -11.78 4.71
C SER A 65 -4.75 -10.54 4.26
N SER A 66 -5.45 -9.44 3.94
CA SER A 66 -4.84 -8.18 3.56
C SER A 66 -4.00 -7.59 4.69
N LEU A 67 -4.50 -7.66 5.92
CA LEU A 67 -3.79 -7.19 7.10
C LEU A 67 -2.50 -7.98 7.34
N ALA A 68 -2.56 -9.30 7.24
CA ALA A 68 -1.38 -10.14 7.37
C ALA A 68 -0.36 -9.89 6.23
N THR A 69 -0.82 -9.83 4.98
CA THR A 69 0.04 -9.62 3.80
C THR A 69 0.67 -8.22 3.76
N ASN A 70 0.11 -7.23 4.44
CA ASN A 70 0.70 -5.90 4.53
C ASN A 70 2.14 -5.93 5.09
N VAL A 71 2.45 -6.88 5.96
CA VAL A 71 3.82 -7.09 6.45
C VAL A 71 4.81 -7.38 5.33
N SER A 72 4.39 -8.13 4.30
CA SER A 72 5.22 -8.40 3.11
C SER A 72 5.53 -7.10 2.36
N THR A 73 4.58 -6.18 2.30
CA THR A 73 4.78 -4.85 1.70
C THR A 73 5.78 -4.02 2.51
N ILE A 74 5.72 -4.07 3.83
CA ILE A 74 6.72 -3.43 4.69
C ILE A 74 8.12 -4.02 4.42
N CYS A 75 8.25 -5.34 4.35
CA CYS A 75 9.51 -6.00 4.03
C CYS A 75 10.03 -5.60 2.64
N PHE A 76 9.15 -5.54 1.64
CA PHE A 76 9.47 -5.05 0.29
C PHE A 76 10.07 -3.63 0.34
N LEU A 77 9.41 -2.71 1.03
CA LEU A 77 9.84 -1.31 1.12
C LEU A 77 11.20 -1.18 1.82
N VAL A 78 11.41 -1.93 2.90
CA VAL A 78 12.70 -1.95 3.61
C VAL A 78 13.80 -2.51 2.71
N ALA A 79 13.54 -3.64 2.05
CA ALA A 79 14.51 -4.24 1.12
C ALA A 79 14.85 -3.30 -0.03
N ALA A 80 13.85 -2.65 -0.62
CA ALA A 80 14.04 -1.67 -1.69
C ALA A 80 14.87 -0.47 -1.20
N ALA A 81 14.55 0.09 -0.04
CA ALA A 81 15.26 1.23 0.51
C ALA A 81 16.74 0.90 0.82
N LEU A 82 17.02 -0.26 1.41
CA LEU A 82 18.37 -0.71 1.71
C LEU A 82 19.17 -1.03 0.43
N ALA A 83 18.55 -1.71 -0.54
CA ALA A 83 19.20 -2.06 -1.79
C ALA A 83 19.51 -0.83 -2.65
N ALA A 84 18.62 0.16 -2.68
CA ALA A 84 18.79 1.39 -3.43
C ALA A 84 20.05 2.19 -3.03
N THR A 85 20.55 1.98 -1.81
CA THR A 85 21.79 2.64 -1.34
C THR A 85 23.06 1.98 -1.87
N ARG A 86 22.97 0.75 -2.44
CA ARG A 86 24.15 -0.06 -2.79
C ARG A 86 24.07 -0.71 -4.18
N ALA A 87 22.89 -0.82 -4.74
CA ALA A 87 22.64 -1.57 -5.98
C ALA A 87 21.99 -0.68 -7.05
N GLY A 88 22.14 -1.06 -8.31
CA GLY A 88 21.43 -0.43 -9.41
C GLY A 88 19.92 -0.74 -9.38
N LEU A 89 19.14 0.01 -10.18
CA LEU A 89 17.69 -0.08 -10.20
C LEU A 89 17.16 -1.51 -10.38
N ALA A 90 17.69 -2.24 -11.36
CA ALA A 90 17.21 -3.61 -11.65
C ALA A 90 17.43 -4.56 -10.47
N ALA A 91 18.59 -4.51 -9.82
CA ALA A 91 18.91 -5.34 -8.67
C ALA A 91 18.05 -4.96 -7.45
N THR A 92 17.81 -3.68 -7.24
CA THR A 92 16.92 -3.17 -6.17
C THR A 92 15.52 -3.70 -6.34
N VAL A 93 14.94 -3.59 -7.53
CA VAL A 93 13.59 -4.07 -7.82
C VAL A 93 13.50 -5.59 -7.69
N ALA A 94 14.48 -6.31 -8.24
CA ALA A 94 14.50 -7.78 -8.14
C ALA A 94 14.57 -8.26 -6.68
N LEU A 95 15.44 -7.68 -5.86
CA LEU A 95 15.58 -8.03 -4.45
C LEU A 95 14.28 -7.72 -3.67
N ALA A 96 13.69 -6.57 -3.91
CA ALA A 96 12.44 -6.18 -3.25
C ALA A 96 11.30 -7.14 -3.61
N ILE A 97 11.15 -7.52 -4.88
CA ILE A 97 10.13 -8.49 -5.34
C ILE A 97 10.36 -9.87 -4.71
N VAL A 98 11.60 -10.37 -4.72
CA VAL A 98 11.94 -11.66 -4.10
C VAL A 98 11.60 -11.63 -2.61
N THR A 99 11.96 -10.57 -1.91
CA THR A 99 11.64 -10.39 -0.48
C THR A 99 10.12 -10.43 -0.25
N TRP A 100 9.36 -9.74 -1.10
CA TRP A 100 7.89 -9.73 -1.01
C TRP A 100 7.29 -11.12 -1.23
N ILE A 101 7.74 -11.85 -2.26
CA ILE A 101 7.27 -13.21 -2.56
C ILE A 101 7.55 -14.15 -1.39
N VAL A 102 8.78 -14.15 -0.88
CA VAL A 102 9.19 -15.00 0.25
C VAL A 102 8.39 -14.66 1.51
N ALA A 103 8.28 -13.38 1.86
CA ALA A 103 7.51 -12.96 3.02
C ALA A 103 6.02 -13.36 2.90
N THR A 104 5.42 -13.16 1.73
CA THR A 104 4.04 -13.54 1.46
C THR A 104 3.85 -15.05 1.57
N ALA A 105 4.76 -15.86 1.00
CA ALA A 105 4.70 -17.30 1.07
C ALA A 105 4.79 -17.81 2.52
N LEU A 106 5.60 -17.20 3.36
CA LEU A 106 5.71 -17.54 4.78
C LEU A 106 4.45 -17.14 5.56
N ILE A 107 3.91 -15.95 5.31
CA ILE A 107 2.71 -15.44 5.98
C ILE A 107 1.49 -16.31 5.67
N HIS A 108 1.34 -16.78 4.44
CA HIS A 108 0.22 -17.64 4.04
C HIS A 108 0.24 -19.05 4.61
N GLN A 109 1.32 -19.46 5.28
CA GLN A 109 1.38 -20.77 5.96
C GLN A 109 0.81 -20.73 7.39
N ILE A 110 0.41 -19.56 7.87
CA ILE A 110 -0.03 -19.35 9.26
C ILE A 110 -1.50 -18.93 9.25
N ASP A 111 -2.28 -19.57 10.12
CA ASP A 111 -3.66 -19.15 10.37
C ASP A 111 -3.67 -17.93 11.30
N TRP A 112 -4.03 -16.79 10.74
CA TRP A 112 -3.99 -15.52 11.44
C TRP A 112 -5.28 -15.23 12.20
N SER A 113 -5.17 -14.81 13.46
CA SER A 113 -6.24 -14.08 14.12
C SER A 113 -6.06 -12.55 13.93
N PRO A 114 -7.13 -11.76 13.99
CA PRO A 114 -7.03 -10.30 13.84
C PRO A 114 -6.04 -9.65 14.80
N LEU A 115 -5.97 -10.16 16.04
CA LEU A 115 -5.04 -9.65 17.05
C LEU A 115 -3.58 -9.90 16.67
N TYR A 116 -3.24 -11.16 16.31
CA TYR A 116 -1.86 -11.50 15.94
C TYR A 116 -1.41 -10.82 14.66
N ALA A 117 -2.30 -10.70 13.66
CA ALA A 117 -2.00 -9.96 12.42
C ALA A 117 -1.75 -8.46 12.71
N SER A 118 -2.52 -7.85 13.60
CA SER A 118 -2.32 -6.45 14.00
C SER A 118 -1.01 -6.25 14.77
N LEU A 119 -0.71 -7.12 15.73
CA LEU A 119 0.54 -7.05 16.49
C LEU A 119 1.76 -7.24 15.59
N LEU A 120 1.68 -8.17 14.63
CA LEU A 120 2.76 -8.38 13.66
C LEU A 120 2.98 -7.14 12.79
N ASN A 121 1.91 -6.49 12.33
CA ASN A 121 2.01 -5.24 11.56
C ASN A 121 2.69 -4.13 12.37
N MET A 122 2.27 -3.94 13.62
CA MET A 122 2.89 -2.94 14.49
C MET A 122 4.37 -3.23 14.73
N ALA A 123 4.72 -4.49 15.02
CA ALA A 123 6.11 -4.90 15.21
C ALA A 123 6.93 -4.68 13.93
N ALA A 124 6.40 -5.11 12.77
CA ALA A 124 7.07 -4.91 11.48
C ALA A 124 7.30 -3.43 11.16
N LEU A 125 6.32 -2.58 11.44
CA LEU A 125 6.45 -1.13 11.22
C LEU A 125 7.51 -0.51 12.13
N VAL A 126 7.52 -0.85 13.43
CA VAL A 126 8.52 -0.34 14.38
C VAL A 126 9.93 -0.79 13.97
N VAL A 127 10.09 -2.06 13.61
CA VAL A 127 11.38 -2.59 13.15
C VAL A 127 11.82 -1.93 11.84
N ALA A 128 10.90 -1.75 10.88
CA ALA A 128 11.18 -1.08 9.63
C ALA A 128 11.66 0.36 9.84
N LEU A 129 10.95 1.12 10.69
CA LEU A 129 11.34 2.49 11.03
C LEU A 129 12.70 2.54 11.71
N ALA A 130 12.99 1.64 12.64
CA ALA A 130 14.29 1.56 13.30
C ALA A 130 15.43 1.27 12.31
N ILE A 131 15.23 0.31 11.39
CA ILE A 131 16.19 -0.02 10.35
C ILE A 131 16.41 1.17 9.42
N LEU A 132 15.33 1.77 8.90
CA LEU A 132 15.42 2.89 7.97
C LEU A 132 16.08 4.11 8.62
N HIS A 133 15.77 4.40 9.87
CA HIS A 133 16.38 5.50 10.61
C HIS A 133 17.92 5.31 10.76
N GLN A 134 18.37 4.09 10.97
CA GLN A 134 19.81 3.79 11.15
C GLN A 134 20.59 3.74 9.84
N TRP A 135 19.99 3.22 8.77
CA TRP A 135 20.70 2.82 7.54
C TRP A 135 20.40 3.71 6.33
N VAL A 136 19.28 4.40 6.32
CA VAL A 136 18.90 5.29 5.22
C VAL A 136 19.03 6.74 5.69
N ARG A 137 20.06 7.42 5.21
CA ARG A 137 20.18 8.87 5.43
C ARG A 137 19.08 9.58 4.63
N PRO A 138 18.41 10.58 5.20
CA PRO A 138 17.49 11.40 4.42
C PRO A 138 18.29 12.15 3.35
N GLY A 139 18.46 11.55 2.22
CA GLY A 139 18.93 12.25 1.02
C GLY A 139 17.78 13.14 0.57
N GLY A 140 18.01 14.45 0.56
CA GLY A 140 17.04 15.41 0.05
C GLY A 140 16.78 15.16 -1.44
N ALA A 141 15.91 14.22 -1.76
CA ALA A 141 15.34 14.14 -3.10
C ALA A 141 14.52 15.42 -3.27
N ALA A 142 14.97 16.29 -4.18
CA ALA A 142 14.15 17.41 -4.58
C ALA A 142 12.78 16.91 -5.00
N PRO A 143 11.69 17.57 -4.58
CA PRO A 143 10.35 17.20 -4.98
C PRO A 143 10.31 17.11 -6.51
N ALA A 144 9.94 15.94 -7.03
CA ALA A 144 9.77 15.80 -8.48
C ALA A 144 8.74 16.85 -8.94
N PRO A 145 9.01 17.59 -10.02
CA PRO A 145 8.09 18.60 -10.50
C PRO A 145 6.76 17.93 -10.85
N GLN A 146 5.71 18.33 -10.16
CA GLN A 146 4.35 17.84 -10.41
C GLN A 146 3.92 18.24 -11.82
N ARG A 147 3.61 17.25 -12.64
CA ARG A 147 3.09 17.48 -13.99
C ARG A 147 1.57 17.33 -13.94
N TRP A 148 0.85 18.18 -14.66
CA TRP A 148 -0.62 18.21 -14.69
C TRP A 148 -1.27 16.88 -15.09
N PHE A 149 -0.54 15.98 -15.77
CA PHE A 149 -1.02 14.66 -16.16
C PHE A 149 -0.73 13.54 -15.12
N ASP A 150 -0.04 13.85 -13.99
CA ASP A 150 0.26 12.86 -12.95
C ASP A 150 -1.01 12.41 -12.22
N LEU A 151 -1.97 13.32 -12.04
CA LEU A 151 -3.26 13.01 -11.39
C LEU A 151 -4.11 12.01 -12.18
N PRO A 152 -4.38 12.20 -13.50
CA PRO A 152 -5.14 11.23 -14.26
C PRO A 152 -4.42 9.88 -14.41
N LEU A 153 -3.09 9.83 -14.48
CA LEU A 153 -2.33 8.58 -14.51
C LEU A 153 -2.47 7.80 -13.20
N ARG A 154 -2.45 8.45 -12.05
CA ARG A 154 -2.66 7.81 -10.74
C ARG A 154 -4.09 7.29 -10.54
N ALA A 155 -5.07 7.87 -11.21
CA ALA A 155 -6.44 7.39 -11.18
C ALA A 155 -6.68 6.16 -12.07
N LEU A 156 -5.79 5.89 -13.04
CA LEU A 156 -5.86 4.76 -13.97
C LEU A 156 -5.06 3.53 -13.50
N LEU A 157 -4.11 3.70 -12.57
CA LEU A 157 -3.31 2.64 -11.95
C LEU A 157 -3.92 2.15 -10.64
#